data_47945e52e6dd198cd671fb8cc08396b8
#
_entry.id   47945e52e6dd198cd671fb8cc08396b8
#
_cell.length_a   1.000
_cell.length_b   1.000
_cell.length_c   1.000
_cell.angle_alpha   90.00
_cell.angle_beta   90.00
_cell.angle_gamma   90.00
#
_symmetry.space_group_name_H-M   'P 1'
#
loop_
_entity.id
_entity.type
_entity.pdbx_description
1 polymer ?
#
loop_
_entity_poly.entity_id
_entity_poly.type
_entity_poly.pdbx_seq_one_letter_code
_entity_poly.pdbx_strand_id
1 'polypeptide(L)'
;IYITGLPSGYEVEHLVRLFYPMAPLTLTPPEEGEDCVWAEKKEDSLYAMVREQGQSRDAAAPLPRPVEAGGETVEFTLASLTYDLLRQWTGIRPPWGKMTGVRPVRLIHDKRAAGWSAEQIDRFFLQRFDCSKQKYEMAKEIADLQEPILQLGSAPKTYSLYIGIPFCPSRCSYCSFVSCNLDRDRKMVQPY
;
A
#
# COMPACT_ATOMS: atom_id res chain seq x y z
N ILE A 1 9.66 -3.89 -14.21
CA ILE A 1 8.61 -2.86 -14.03
C ILE A 1 9.10 -1.58 -14.68
N TYR A 2 8.37 -1.03 -15.62
CA TYR A 2 8.64 0.26 -16.25
C TYR A 2 7.50 1.23 -15.98
N ILE A 3 7.82 2.39 -15.39
CA ILE A 3 6.84 3.41 -15.02
C ILE A 3 7.32 4.76 -15.60
N THR A 4 6.44 5.47 -16.30
CA THR A 4 6.79 6.74 -16.94
C THR A 4 5.65 7.76 -16.90
N GLY A 5 5.99 9.03 -17.10
CA GLY A 5 5.03 10.14 -17.15
C GLY A 5 4.48 10.62 -15.81
N LEU A 6 4.94 10.07 -14.68
CA LEU A 6 4.58 10.49 -13.32
C LEU A 6 5.74 11.17 -12.61
N PRO A 7 5.48 12.13 -11.70
CA PRO A 7 6.51 12.68 -10.81
C PRO A 7 7.08 11.63 -9.84
N SER A 8 6.25 10.66 -9.45
CA SER A 8 6.59 9.51 -8.62
C SER A 8 5.85 8.29 -9.15
N GLY A 9 6.51 7.15 -9.17
CA GLY A 9 5.90 5.84 -9.50
C GLY A 9 5.69 4.95 -8.29
N TYR A 10 5.82 5.49 -7.08
CA TYR A 10 5.84 4.73 -5.83
C TYR A 10 4.58 3.87 -5.64
N GLU A 11 3.39 4.43 -5.82
CA GLU A 11 2.14 3.69 -5.64
C GLU A 11 2.01 2.57 -6.67
N VAL A 12 2.35 2.84 -7.93
CA VAL A 12 2.31 1.84 -9.02
C VAL A 12 3.30 0.70 -8.73
N GLU A 13 4.55 1.03 -8.40
CA GLU A 13 5.58 0.03 -8.08
C GLU A 13 5.13 -0.88 -6.94
N HIS A 14 4.63 -0.32 -5.85
CA HIS A 14 4.22 -1.09 -4.67
C HIS A 14 3.02 -2.00 -4.97
N LEU A 15 2.07 -1.56 -5.81
CA LEU A 15 0.97 -2.42 -6.23
C LEU A 15 1.45 -3.54 -7.18
N VAL A 16 2.36 -3.26 -8.11
CA VAL A 16 2.93 -4.31 -8.98
C VAL A 16 3.70 -5.35 -8.16
N ARG A 17 4.42 -4.93 -7.11
CA ARG A 17 5.16 -5.85 -6.23
C ARG A 17 4.27 -6.79 -5.40
N LEU A 18 2.97 -6.55 -5.31
CA LEU A 18 2.03 -7.52 -4.74
C LEU A 18 1.88 -8.78 -5.61
N PHE A 19 2.14 -8.66 -6.90
CA PHE A 19 2.06 -9.76 -7.87
C PHE A 19 3.44 -10.27 -8.26
N TYR A 20 4.41 -9.36 -8.40
CA TYR A 20 5.78 -9.65 -8.81
C TYR A 20 6.80 -9.05 -7.81
N PRO A 21 6.97 -9.67 -6.62
CA PRO A 21 7.76 -9.07 -5.52
C PRO A 21 9.22 -8.79 -5.88
N MET A 22 9.80 -9.61 -6.77
CA MET A 22 11.21 -9.54 -7.15
C MET A 22 11.45 -8.84 -8.49
N ALA A 23 10.41 -8.33 -9.14
CA ALA A 23 10.58 -7.66 -10.43
C ALA A 23 11.42 -6.38 -10.29
N PRO A 24 12.50 -6.22 -11.07
CA PRO A 24 13.32 -5.01 -11.04
C PRO A 24 12.55 -3.81 -11.60
N LEU A 25 12.80 -2.63 -11.03
CA LEU A 25 12.37 -1.37 -11.62
C LEU A 25 13.42 -0.93 -12.65
N THR A 26 12.96 -0.60 -13.85
CA THR A 26 13.82 -0.12 -14.95
C THR A 26 13.47 1.31 -15.33
N LEU A 27 14.48 2.08 -15.73
CA LEU A 27 14.30 3.45 -16.21
C LEU A 27 14.23 3.53 -17.75
N THR A 28 14.55 2.43 -18.41
CA THR A 28 14.50 2.31 -19.88
C THR A 28 13.25 1.53 -20.29
N PRO A 29 12.62 1.91 -21.40
CA PRO A 29 11.51 1.13 -21.94
C PRO A 29 11.95 -0.31 -22.22
N PRO A 30 11.07 -1.30 -21.95
CA PRO A 30 11.36 -2.70 -22.26
C PRO A 30 11.46 -2.89 -23.78
N GLU A 31 12.35 -3.79 -24.21
CA GLU A 31 12.48 -4.17 -25.61
C GLU A 31 11.24 -4.91 -26.11
N GLU A 32 11.12 -5.00 -27.44
CA GLU A 32 10.02 -5.75 -28.07
C GLU A 32 10.14 -7.24 -27.69
N GLY A 33 9.07 -7.80 -27.13
CA GLY A 33 9.04 -9.20 -26.67
C GLY A 33 9.53 -9.43 -25.25
N GLU A 34 10.15 -8.45 -24.59
CA GLU A 34 10.61 -8.59 -23.21
C GLU A 34 9.43 -8.67 -22.23
N ASP A 35 9.50 -9.59 -21.25
CA ASP A 35 8.53 -9.70 -20.18
C ASP A 35 8.54 -8.44 -19.31
N CYS A 36 7.40 -7.79 -19.15
CA CYS A 36 7.33 -6.53 -18.43
C CYS A 36 5.93 -6.21 -17.87
N VAL A 37 5.92 -5.34 -16.88
CA VAL A 37 4.75 -4.54 -16.51
C VAL A 37 5.10 -3.10 -16.85
N TRP A 38 4.29 -2.49 -17.71
CA TRP A 38 4.43 -1.12 -18.16
C TRP A 38 3.25 -0.29 -17.65
N ALA A 39 3.53 0.82 -16.98
CA ALA A 39 2.54 1.78 -16.54
C ALA A 39 2.96 3.19 -16.99
N GLU A 40 2.08 3.88 -17.68
CA GLU A 40 2.40 5.16 -18.31
C GLU A 40 1.26 6.17 -18.15
N LYS A 41 1.61 7.39 -17.72
CA LYS A 41 0.75 8.55 -17.89
C LYS A 41 1.11 9.22 -19.21
N LYS A 42 0.19 9.17 -20.17
CA LYS A 42 0.21 9.92 -21.43
C LYS A 42 -0.39 11.32 -21.25
N GLU A 43 -0.40 12.10 -22.31
CA GLU A 43 -0.94 13.46 -22.30
C GLU A 43 -2.39 13.48 -21.81
N ASP A 44 -3.28 12.67 -22.39
CA ASP A 44 -4.72 12.65 -22.13
C ASP A 44 -5.25 11.36 -21.50
N SER A 45 -4.38 10.39 -21.21
CA SER A 45 -4.80 9.07 -20.76
C SER A 45 -3.76 8.39 -19.87
N LEU A 46 -4.22 7.33 -19.20
CA LEU A 46 -3.41 6.40 -18.46
C LEU A 46 -3.38 5.09 -19.21
N TYR A 47 -2.22 4.45 -19.24
CA TYR A 47 -1.99 3.20 -19.92
C TYR A 47 -1.27 2.21 -19.02
N ALA A 48 -1.71 0.95 -19.02
CA ALA A 48 -1.04 -0.14 -18.33
C ALA A 48 -0.97 -1.35 -19.27
N MET A 49 0.13 -2.07 -19.24
CA MET A 49 0.34 -3.31 -20.01
C MET A 49 1.10 -4.32 -19.14
N VAL A 50 0.74 -5.58 -19.27
CA VAL A 50 1.53 -6.72 -18.83
C VAL A 50 1.89 -7.58 -20.04
N ARG A 51 3.15 -8.01 -20.11
CA ARG A 51 3.65 -8.97 -21.10
C ARG A 51 4.45 -10.04 -20.38
N GLU A 52 4.13 -11.28 -20.67
CA GLU A 52 4.79 -12.45 -20.07
C GLU A 52 4.72 -13.62 -21.06
N GLN A 53 5.87 -14.26 -21.33
CA GLN A 53 5.98 -15.42 -22.22
C GLN A 53 5.38 -15.22 -23.61
N GLY A 54 5.59 -14.03 -24.19
CA GLY A 54 5.09 -13.69 -25.53
C GLY A 54 3.59 -13.37 -25.61
N GLN A 55 2.86 -13.45 -24.51
CA GLN A 55 1.48 -12.98 -24.41
C GLN A 55 1.45 -11.59 -23.78
N SER A 56 0.46 -10.77 -24.14
CA SER A 56 0.28 -9.46 -23.53
C SER A 56 -1.18 -9.10 -23.37
N ARG A 57 -1.45 -8.26 -22.39
CA ARG A 57 -2.74 -7.61 -22.19
C ARG A 57 -2.49 -6.18 -21.77
N ASP A 58 -3.33 -5.29 -22.22
CA ASP A 58 -3.28 -3.88 -21.87
C ASP A 58 -4.64 -3.34 -21.44
N ALA A 59 -4.61 -2.18 -20.81
CA ALA A 59 -5.77 -1.42 -20.39
C ALA A 59 -5.44 0.08 -20.46
N ALA A 60 -6.46 0.88 -20.74
CA ALA A 60 -6.33 2.33 -20.72
C ALA A 60 -7.52 2.97 -20.01
N ALA A 61 -7.28 4.14 -19.42
CA ALA A 61 -8.30 4.93 -18.75
C ALA A 61 -8.07 6.43 -19.05
N PRO A 62 -9.12 7.27 -19.05
CA PRO A 62 -8.94 8.71 -19.13
C PRO A 62 -8.24 9.23 -17.86
N LEU A 63 -7.60 10.38 -17.95
CA LEU A 63 -7.11 11.07 -16.76
C LEU A 63 -8.27 11.36 -15.80
N PRO A 64 -8.07 11.16 -14.48
CA PRO A 64 -9.06 11.59 -13.51
C PRO A 64 -9.27 13.10 -13.62
N ARG A 65 -10.53 13.54 -13.50
CA ARG A 65 -10.81 14.97 -13.45
C ARG A 65 -10.10 15.58 -12.23
N PRO A 66 -9.55 16.81 -12.35
CA PRO A 66 -9.02 17.52 -11.19
C PRO A 66 -10.12 17.58 -10.12
N VAL A 67 -9.86 17.01 -8.97
CA VAL A 67 -10.87 16.95 -7.92
C VAL A 67 -10.55 17.96 -6.85
N GLU A 68 -11.57 18.71 -6.47
CA GLU A 68 -11.63 19.42 -5.19
C GLU A 68 -11.31 18.41 -4.05
N ALA A 69 -10.68 18.88 -3.01
CA ALA A 69 -10.05 18.06 -1.94
C ALA A 69 -10.70 16.70 -1.65
N GLY A 70 -10.00 15.62 -1.96
CA GLY A 70 -10.43 14.24 -1.66
C GLY A 70 -10.61 13.30 -2.86
N GLY A 71 -10.35 13.77 -4.10
CA GLY A 71 -10.43 12.92 -5.29
C GLY A 71 -9.23 12.00 -5.51
N GLU A 72 -9.31 11.23 -6.58
CA GLU A 72 -8.26 10.29 -6.95
C GLU A 72 -7.08 11.03 -7.57
N THR A 73 -5.88 10.75 -7.09
CA THR A 73 -4.66 11.23 -7.74
C THR A 73 -4.46 10.50 -9.06
N VAL A 74 -3.78 11.13 -10.00
CA VAL A 74 -3.37 10.49 -11.26
C VAL A 74 -2.56 9.22 -10.99
N GLU A 75 -1.68 9.28 -10.00
CA GLU A 75 -0.84 8.15 -9.59
C GLU A 75 -1.69 6.99 -9.06
N PHE A 76 -2.63 7.24 -8.14
CA PHE A 76 -3.52 6.20 -7.62
C PHE A 76 -4.43 5.61 -8.71
N THR A 77 -4.90 6.43 -9.66
CA THR A 77 -5.71 5.93 -10.77
C THR A 77 -4.90 5.02 -11.69
N LEU A 78 -3.66 5.40 -12.04
CA LEU A 78 -2.76 4.54 -12.82
C LEU A 78 -2.38 3.26 -12.06
N ALA A 79 -2.08 3.38 -10.77
CA ALA A 79 -1.81 2.24 -9.90
C ALA A 79 -3.02 1.28 -9.83
N SER A 80 -4.24 1.83 -9.72
CA SER A 80 -5.48 1.05 -9.72
C SER A 80 -5.74 0.35 -11.05
N LEU A 81 -5.52 1.02 -12.17
CA LEU A 81 -5.62 0.44 -13.52
C LEU A 81 -4.65 -0.74 -13.67
N THR A 82 -3.40 -0.54 -13.25
CA THR A 82 -2.36 -1.57 -13.29
C THR A 82 -2.70 -2.75 -12.38
N TYR A 83 -3.19 -2.49 -11.16
CA TYR A 83 -3.64 -3.53 -10.24
C TYR A 83 -4.78 -4.36 -10.83
N ASP A 84 -5.81 -3.73 -11.39
CA ASP A 84 -6.98 -4.42 -11.95
C ASP A 84 -6.58 -5.29 -13.16
N LEU A 85 -5.64 -4.81 -13.99
CA LEU A 85 -5.04 -5.56 -15.08
C LEU A 85 -4.28 -6.79 -14.57
N LEU A 86 -3.40 -6.62 -13.59
CA LEU A 86 -2.58 -7.70 -13.03
C LEU A 86 -3.43 -8.73 -12.29
N ARG A 87 -4.47 -8.30 -11.58
CA ARG A 87 -5.43 -9.21 -10.96
C ARG A 87 -6.13 -10.12 -11.97
N GLN A 88 -6.51 -9.56 -13.13
CA GLN A 88 -7.13 -10.35 -14.21
C GLN A 88 -6.12 -11.25 -14.91
N TRP A 89 -4.86 -10.80 -15.04
CA TRP A 89 -3.81 -11.54 -15.71
C TRP A 89 -3.35 -12.75 -14.87
N THR A 90 -3.06 -12.54 -13.59
CA THR A 90 -2.50 -13.56 -12.70
C THR A 90 -3.57 -14.41 -12.00
N GLY A 91 -4.81 -13.95 -11.92
CA GLY A 91 -5.86 -14.56 -11.09
C GLY A 91 -5.65 -14.34 -9.57
N ILE A 92 -4.59 -13.64 -9.15
CA ILE A 92 -4.28 -13.36 -7.75
C ILE A 92 -5.10 -12.17 -7.28
N ARG A 93 -5.68 -12.27 -6.08
CA ARG A 93 -6.33 -11.16 -5.40
C ARG A 93 -5.64 -10.92 -4.05
N PRO A 94 -4.75 -9.93 -3.94
CA PRO A 94 -4.10 -9.58 -2.68
C PRO A 94 -5.12 -9.30 -1.58
N PRO A 95 -4.96 -9.85 -0.35
CA PRO A 95 -6.00 -9.77 0.70
C PRO A 95 -6.32 -8.35 1.15
N TRP A 96 -5.35 -7.43 1.08
CA TRP A 96 -5.53 -6.00 1.37
C TRP A 96 -5.84 -5.16 0.13
N GLY A 97 -6.03 -5.81 -1.02
CA GLY A 97 -6.32 -5.14 -2.28
C GLY A 97 -5.24 -4.13 -2.67
N LYS A 98 -5.66 -2.91 -2.99
CA LYS A 98 -4.81 -1.81 -3.44
C LYS A 98 -4.14 -1.04 -2.28
N MET A 99 -4.31 -1.48 -1.03
CA MET A 99 -3.69 -0.81 0.12
C MET A 99 -2.23 -1.22 0.28
N THR A 100 -1.33 -0.28 0.08
CA THR A 100 0.12 -0.45 0.29
C THR A 100 0.67 0.68 1.16
N GLY A 101 1.66 0.37 2.00
CA GLY A 101 2.34 1.36 2.82
C GLY A 101 1.50 2.04 3.91
N VAL A 102 0.29 1.56 4.19
CA VAL A 102 -0.64 2.15 5.16
C VAL A 102 -1.01 1.16 6.26
N ARG A 103 -1.47 1.69 7.38
CA ARG A 103 -2.01 0.90 8.50
C ARG A 103 -3.54 0.88 8.40
N PRO A 104 -4.17 -0.24 7.99
CA PRO A 104 -5.62 -0.27 7.74
C PRO A 104 -6.46 0.14 8.95
N VAL A 105 -6.09 -0.31 10.16
CA VAL A 105 -6.79 0.07 11.40
C VAL A 105 -6.74 1.58 11.64
N ARG A 106 -5.59 2.22 11.40
CA ARG A 106 -5.47 3.66 11.52
C ARG A 106 -6.37 4.40 10.53
N LEU A 107 -6.46 3.92 9.29
CA LEU A 107 -7.36 4.51 8.31
C LEU A 107 -8.83 4.48 8.79
N ILE A 108 -9.25 3.43 9.49
CA ILE A 108 -10.60 3.35 10.07
C ILE A 108 -10.78 4.46 11.10
N HIS A 109 -9.84 4.63 12.04
CA HIS A 109 -9.89 5.69 13.03
C HIS A 109 -9.89 7.07 12.40
N ASP A 110 -9.01 7.32 11.42
CA ASP A 110 -8.92 8.61 10.73
C ASP A 110 -10.24 8.95 9.99
N LYS A 111 -10.88 7.95 9.36
CA LYS A 111 -12.18 8.15 8.68
C LYS A 111 -13.33 8.38 9.67
N ARG A 112 -13.35 7.66 10.80
CA ARG A 112 -14.31 7.88 11.89
C ARG A 112 -14.15 9.29 12.46
N ALA A 113 -12.92 9.73 12.74
CA ALA A 113 -12.63 11.07 13.24
C ALA A 113 -13.03 12.17 12.23
N ALA A 114 -12.97 11.88 10.94
CA ALA A 114 -13.45 12.77 9.87
C ALA A 114 -14.99 12.72 9.67
N GLY A 115 -15.73 12.00 10.51
CA GLY A 115 -17.21 11.93 10.48
C GLY A 115 -17.79 11.04 9.39
N TRP A 116 -17.01 10.11 8.83
CA TRP A 116 -17.55 9.19 7.83
C TRP A 116 -18.51 8.19 8.44
N SER A 117 -19.60 7.90 7.71
CA SER A 117 -20.52 6.83 8.11
C SER A 117 -19.89 5.44 7.92
N ALA A 118 -20.44 4.42 8.59
CA ALA A 118 -20.01 3.04 8.44
C ALA A 118 -20.06 2.60 6.97
N GLU A 119 -21.11 2.94 6.23
CA GLU A 119 -21.27 2.58 4.81
C GLU A 119 -20.25 3.31 3.91
N GLN A 120 -19.82 4.51 4.27
CA GLN A 120 -18.75 5.22 3.55
C GLN A 120 -17.40 4.52 3.77
N ILE A 121 -17.13 4.07 4.99
CA ILE A 121 -15.92 3.32 5.32
C ILE A 121 -15.94 1.93 4.65
N ASP A 122 -17.09 1.23 4.67
CA ASP A 122 -17.25 -0.05 3.98
C ASP A 122 -16.92 0.08 2.47
N ARG A 123 -17.51 1.09 1.79
CA ARG A 123 -17.23 1.36 0.38
C ARG A 123 -15.78 1.70 0.11
N PHE A 124 -15.16 2.47 0.99
CA PHE A 124 -13.75 2.82 0.89
C PHE A 124 -12.84 1.59 0.90
N PHE A 125 -13.03 0.67 1.86
CA PHE A 125 -12.21 -0.53 1.96
C PHE A 125 -12.56 -1.58 0.90
N LEU A 126 -13.83 -1.88 0.72
CA LEU A 126 -14.26 -3.02 -0.10
C LEU A 126 -14.35 -2.69 -1.59
N GLN A 127 -14.76 -1.48 -1.96
CA GLN A 127 -14.96 -1.12 -3.37
C GLN A 127 -13.77 -0.34 -3.92
N ARG A 128 -13.34 0.74 -3.24
CA ARG A 128 -12.23 1.56 -3.75
C ARG A 128 -10.90 0.82 -3.68
N PHE A 129 -10.60 0.18 -2.55
CA PHE A 129 -9.33 -0.52 -2.35
C PHE A 129 -9.37 -2.02 -2.67
N ASP A 130 -10.49 -2.59 -3.02
CA ASP A 130 -10.64 -4.03 -3.28
C ASP A 130 -10.14 -4.92 -2.12
N CYS A 131 -10.20 -4.42 -0.88
CA CYS A 131 -9.83 -5.18 0.30
C CYS A 131 -10.78 -6.38 0.47
N SER A 132 -10.24 -7.54 0.87
CA SER A 132 -11.10 -8.68 1.17
C SER A 132 -11.97 -8.40 2.41
N LYS A 133 -13.22 -8.90 2.38
CA LYS A 133 -14.15 -8.73 3.50
C LYS A 133 -13.54 -9.21 4.82
N GLN A 134 -12.88 -10.37 4.81
CA GLN A 134 -12.22 -10.93 5.99
C GLN A 134 -11.18 -9.99 6.60
N LYS A 135 -10.33 -9.38 5.78
CA LYS A 135 -9.29 -8.43 6.24
C LYS A 135 -9.88 -7.13 6.74
N TYR A 136 -10.92 -6.64 6.07
CA TYR A 136 -11.63 -5.45 6.52
C TYR A 136 -12.32 -5.67 7.86
N GLU A 137 -13.07 -6.78 8.04
CA GLU A 137 -13.73 -7.13 9.28
C GLU A 137 -12.72 -7.25 10.43
N MET A 138 -11.61 -7.95 10.22
CA MET A 138 -10.51 -8.03 11.19
C MET A 138 -9.97 -6.63 11.57
N ALA A 139 -9.75 -5.76 10.61
CA ALA A 139 -9.26 -4.40 10.89
C ALA A 139 -10.31 -3.58 11.67
N LYS A 140 -11.59 -3.77 11.38
CA LYS A 140 -12.70 -3.10 12.06
C LYS A 140 -12.82 -3.56 13.52
N GLU A 141 -12.74 -4.88 13.77
CA GLU A 141 -12.73 -5.43 15.13
C GLU A 141 -11.57 -4.88 15.95
N ILE A 142 -10.37 -4.82 15.36
CA ILE A 142 -9.21 -4.23 16.05
C ILE A 142 -9.43 -2.74 16.33
N ALA A 143 -10.00 -1.99 15.40
CA ALA A 143 -10.33 -0.58 15.61
C ALA A 143 -11.33 -0.39 16.74
N ASP A 144 -12.37 -1.23 16.80
CA ASP A 144 -13.38 -1.21 17.87
C ASP A 144 -12.78 -1.51 19.25
N LEU A 145 -11.84 -2.47 19.33
CA LEU A 145 -11.11 -2.79 20.57
C LEU A 145 -10.17 -1.66 21.01
N GLN A 146 -9.59 -0.93 20.06
CA GLN A 146 -8.66 0.19 20.34
C GLN A 146 -9.39 1.48 20.74
N GLU A 147 -10.62 1.67 20.30
CA GLU A 147 -11.35 2.93 20.48
C GLU A 147 -11.41 3.41 21.93
N PRO A 148 -11.80 2.60 22.95
CA PRO A 148 -11.84 3.04 24.34
C PRO A 148 -10.43 3.39 24.89
N ILE A 149 -9.38 2.70 24.43
CA ILE A 149 -8.00 2.96 24.85
C ILE A 149 -7.52 4.32 24.28
N LEU A 150 -7.83 4.59 23.03
CA LEU A 150 -7.47 5.84 22.37
C LEU A 150 -8.22 7.04 22.99
N GLN A 151 -9.48 6.86 23.37
CA GLN A 151 -10.24 7.88 24.07
C GLN A 151 -9.65 8.22 25.44
N LEU A 152 -9.20 7.23 26.20
CA LEU A 152 -8.47 7.47 27.46
C LEU A 152 -7.16 8.25 27.24
N GLY A 153 -6.41 7.90 26.19
CA GLY A 153 -5.16 8.58 25.82
C GLY A 153 -5.35 10.01 25.32
N SER A 154 -6.55 10.39 24.93
CA SER A 154 -6.90 11.74 24.44
C SER A 154 -7.38 12.69 25.54
N ALA A 155 -7.54 12.23 26.79
CA ALA A 155 -7.98 13.07 27.89
C ALA A 155 -6.90 14.13 28.25
N PRO A 156 -7.30 15.33 28.70
CA PRO A 156 -6.36 16.36 29.15
C PRO A 156 -5.43 15.81 30.25
N LYS A 157 -4.14 16.14 30.17
CA LYS A 157 -3.09 15.70 31.09
C LYS A 157 -2.76 14.20 31.06
N THR A 158 -3.11 13.48 29.99
CA THR A 158 -2.64 12.13 29.72
C THR A 158 -1.40 12.16 28.80
N TYR A 159 -0.58 11.12 28.89
CA TYR A 159 0.55 10.91 27.98
C TYR A 159 0.68 9.42 27.68
N SER A 160 1.24 9.11 26.53
CA SER A 160 1.61 7.76 26.16
C SER A 160 3.11 7.59 26.27
N LEU A 161 3.56 6.56 26.99
CA LEU A 161 4.98 6.22 27.12
C LEU A 161 5.28 5.03 26.22
N TYR A 162 6.20 5.20 25.28
CA TYR A 162 6.75 4.11 24.47
C TYR A 162 8.18 3.79 24.94
N ILE A 163 8.40 2.54 25.35
CA ILE A 163 9.74 2.05 25.75
C ILE A 163 10.17 1.07 24.66
N GLY A 164 11.13 1.47 23.85
CA GLY A 164 11.72 0.64 22.80
C GLY A 164 13.01 -0.03 23.30
N ILE A 165 13.11 -1.34 23.17
CA ILE A 165 14.34 -2.09 23.46
C ILE A 165 14.92 -2.54 22.11
N PRO A 166 15.97 -1.86 21.58
CA PRO A 166 16.45 -2.08 20.22
C PRO A 166 17.44 -3.26 20.09
N PHE A 167 17.45 -4.21 21.03
CA PHE A 167 18.35 -5.35 21.01
C PHE A 167 17.60 -6.64 20.68
N CYS A 168 18.04 -7.32 19.60
CA CYS A 168 17.47 -8.58 19.17
C CYS A 168 18.54 -9.66 19.04
N PRO A 169 18.25 -10.91 19.43
CA PRO A 169 19.17 -12.04 19.24
C PRO A 169 19.36 -12.36 17.76
N SER A 170 18.32 -12.11 16.93
CA SER A 170 18.39 -12.27 15.49
C SER A 170 17.52 -11.20 14.82
N ARG A 171 17.78 -10.93 13.54
CA ARG A 171 16.96 -9.99 12.78
C ARG A 171 15.97 -10.75 11.89
N CYS A 172 14.68 -10.55 12.11
CA CYS A 172 13.64 -11.10 11.25
C CYS A 172 13.74 -10.52 9.83
N SER A 173 13.51 -11.34 8.80
CA SER A 173 13.60 -10.93 7.40
C SER A 173 12.65 -9.77 7.02
N TYR A 174 11.56 -9.62 7.76
CA TYR A 174 10.54 -8.58 7.57
C TYR A 174 10.68 -7.40 8.54
N CYS A 175 11.75 -7.32 9.37
CA CYS A 175 11.87 -6.31 10.40
C CYS A 175 12.30 -4.95 9.82
N SER A 176 11.47 -3.94 10.03
CA SER A 176 11.74 -2.54 9.68
C SER A 176 12.22 -1.69 10.87
N PHE A 177 12.27 -2.26 12.09
CA PHE A 177 12.76 -1.53 13.25
C PHE A 177 14.28 -1.41 13.23
N VAL A 178 14.76 -0.27 13.73
CA VAL A 178 16.19 -0.13 14.05
C VAL A 178 16.52 -1.09 15.19
N SER A 179 17.40 -2.04 14.94
CA SER A 179 17.76 -3.05 15.92
C SER A 179 19.27 -3.35 15.90
N CYS A 180 19.84 -3.52 17.10
CA CYS A 180 21.20 -3.97 17.32
C CYS A 180 21.20 -5.50 17.48
N ASN A 181 22.16 -6.18 16.83
CA ASN A 181 22.33 -7.62 17.00
C ASN A 181 23.05 -7.91 18.32
N LEU A 182 22.43 -8.69 19.21
CA LEU A 182 23.00 -9.03 20.51
C LEU A 182 24.32 -9.79 20.42
N ASP A 183 24.55 -10.56 19.35
CA ASP A 183 25.82 -11.29 19.19
C ASP A 183 27.00 -10.31 18.99
N ARG A 184 26.76 -9.21 18.27
CA ARG A 184 27.77 -8.19 17.98
C ARG A 184 27.80 -7.06 19.02
N ASP A 185 26.62 -6.61 19.46
CA ASP A 185 26.44 -5.35 20.17
C ASP A 185 26.07 -5.53 21.66
N ARG A 186 26.26 -6.76 22.21
CA ARG A 186 25.92 -7.12 23.61
C ARG A 186 26.46 -6.16 24.64
N LYS A 187 27.66 -5.60 24.41
CA LYS A 187 28.29 -4.62 25.31
C LYS A 187 27.51 -3.31 25.44
N MET A 188 26.59 -3.02 24.50
CA MET A 188 25.77 -1.83 24.52
C MET A 188 24.51 -1.99 25.37
N VAL A 189 24.14 -3.22 25.78
CA VAL A 189 22.92 -3.48 26.55
C VAL A 189 22.99 -2.87 27.95
N GLN A 190 24.13 -2.98 28.63
CA GLN A 190 24.28 -2.50 30.02
C GLN A 190 24.23 -0.97 30.13
N PRO A 191 24.90 -0.19 29.27
CA PRO A 191 24.79 1.28 29.33
C PRO A 191 23.47 1.83 28.80
N TYR A 192 22.65 1.07 28.05
CA TYR A 192 21.35 1.46 27.57
C TYR A 192 20.28 1.46 28.66
#